data_9c114ffbbece0767275c63cde327e403
#
_entry.id   9c114ffbbece0767275c63cde327e403
#
_cell.length_a   1.000
_cell.length_b   1.000
_cell.length_c   1.000
_cell.angle_alpha   90.00
_cell.angle_beta   90.00
_cell.angle_gamma   90.00
#
_symmetry.space_group_name_H-M   'P 1'
#
loop_
_entity.id
_entity.type
_entity.pdbx_description
1 polymer ?
#
loop_
_entity_poly.entity_id
_entity_poly.type
_entity_poly.pdbx_seq_one_letter_code
_entity_poly.pdbx_strand_id
1 'polypeptide(L)'
;MKFVQTIQQNIIQQHLLEKDKKYLVALSGGADSVALLLVLHELGYTVEACHCNFHLRGEESDRDERFCVTLCQQLNIELHRIHFDTRTYAKLHNESIELAARNLRYRFFDQLRKDVDAAGICVAHHQDDNVETILINLVRGTGLKGLTGISPVNGYIIRPFLCITRQDILDYLTERQQNFVTDSSNLVDDVVRNKIRLNIIPMLKEINPAVCHNIAATARYLTEASKMLTAALEKEKEQIYQEIPASFCMPQPVIRISKSWLLNQASTEYALFHTLSPYGASGKMIQEILLSINSTGKTWQTPTHQILIDRELILIKENKEDDFRKILIPEPGCYVTAIGKIRISKETVTEDFQPSKEKHLITLEARNIKFPLMLRRTQQGDAFIPFGMKGRKLVSDYLTDRKRNLFEKQSQLILADSAGNILWVVGERTSDDFRIKHTTETILKIEIVQD
;
A
#
# COMPACT_ATOMS: atom_id res chain seq x y z
N MET A 1 31.83 28.30 -7.49
CA MET A 1 30.70 28.73 -8.36
C MET A 1 30.02 27.59 -9.13
N LYS A 2 30.77 26.71 -9.79
CA LYS A 2 30.17 25.59 -10.58
C LYS A 2 29.31 24.62 -9.76
N PHE A 3 29.72 24.30 -8.53
CA PHE A 3 28.99 23.37 -7.63
C PHE A 3 27.56 23.84 -7.33
N VAL A 4 27.41 25.07 -6.81
CA VAL A 4 26.09 25.64 -6.46
C VAL A 4 25.21 25.80 -7.70
N GLN A 5 25.81 26.20 -8.86
CA GLN A 5 25.08 26.31 -10.12
C GLN A 5 24.53 24.96 -10.60
N THR A 6 25.31 23.88 -10.50
CA THR A 6 24.88 22.53 -10.88
C THR A 6 23.65 22.09 -10.06
N ILE A 7 23.69 22.34 -8.74
CA ILE A 7 22.58 22.00 -7.84
C ILE A 7 21.36 22.86 -8.15
N GLN A 8 21.54 24.16 -8.37
CA GLN A 8 20.47 25.07 -8.76
C GLN A 8 19.77 24.62 -10.05
N GLN A 9 20.56 24.27 -11.08
CA GLN A 9 20.02 23.76 -12.34
C GLN A 9 19.24 22.46 -12.14
N ASN A 10 19.77 21.54 -11.32
CA ASN A 10 19.07 20.30 -11.01
C ASN A 10 17.73 20.55 -10.27
N ILE A 11 17.72 21.46 -9.28
CA ILE A 11 16.49 21.85 -8.57
C ILE A 11 15.43 22.39 -9.54
N ILE A 12 15.83 23.26 -10.45
CA ILE A 12 14.93 23.86 -11.45
C ILE A 12 14.43 22.81 -12.45
N GLN A 13 15.34 22.03 -13.05
CA GLN A 13 14.98 21.02 -14.06
C GLN A 13 14.10 19.90 -13.53
N GLN A 14 14.28 19.50 -12.27
CA GLN A 14 13.50 18.45 -11.63
C GLN A 14 12.32 18.98 -10.81
N HIS A 15 12.11 20.31 -10.80
CA HIS A 15 11.06 20.97 -10.00
C HIS A 15 11.05 20.54 -8.53
N LEU A 16 12.25 20.48 -7.90
CA LEU A 16 12.40 19.92 -6.56
C LEU A 16 11.93 20.86 -5.46
N LEU A 17 12.22 22.17 -5.60
CA LEU A 17 11.93 23.17 -4.57
C LEU A 17 11.33 24.44 -5.20
N GLU A 18 10.40 25.06 -4.48
CA GLU A 18 9.75 26.34 -4.82
C GLU A 18 10.26 27.44 -3.86
N LYS A 19 10.45 28.67 -4.36
CA LYS A 19 11.08 29.76 -3.61
C LYS A 19 10.20 30.33 -2.48
N ASP A 20 8.90 30.22 -2.65
CA ASP A 20 7.87 30.72 -1.75
C ASP A 20 7.49 29.72 -0.63
N LYS A 21 8.09 28.53 -0.64
CA LYS A 21 7.83 27.48 0.34
C LYS A 21 8.98 27.32 1.32
N LYS A 22 8.62 26.90 2.54
CA LYS A 22 9.56 26.52 3.60
C LYS A 22 9.93 25.05 3.48
N TYR A 23 11.20 24.73 3.75
CA TYR A 23 11.72 23.36 3.76
C TYR A 23 12.52 23.07 5.03
N LEU A 24 12.49 21.84 5.49
CA LEU A 24 13.39 21.35 6.53
C LEU A 24 14.63 20.74 5.91
N VAL A 25 15.78 20.91 6.52
CA VAL A 25 17.04 20.24 6.14
C VAL A 25 17.44 19.28 7.23
N ALA A 26 17.54 17.99 6.91
CA ALA A 26 18.03 16.97 7.84
C ALA A 26 19.53 17.15 8.06
N LEU A 27 19.89 17.70 9.22
CA LEU A 27 21.26 18.08 9.58
C LEU A 27 21.85 17.07 10.57
N SER A 28 22.80 16.24 10.12
CA SER A 28 23.52 15.30 10.98
C SER A 28 24.85 15.87 11.50
N GLY A 29 25.32 16.99 10.97
CA GLY A 29 26.65 17.54 11.21
C GLY A 29 27.72 17.00 10.25
N GLY A 30 27.49 15.92 9.53
CA GLY A 30 28.39 15.38 8.52
C GLY A 30 28.46 16.23 7.26
N ALA A 31 29.55 16.06 6.47
CA ALA A 31 29.88 16.86 5.29
C ALA A 31 28.68 17.09 4.36
N ASP A 32 27.97 16.01 4.02
CA ASP A 32 26.90 16.05 3.03
C ASP A 32 25.71 16.92 3.51
N SER A 33 25.31 16.78 4.79
CA SER A 33 24.20 17.55 5.36
C SER A 33 24.55 19.00 5.62
N VAL A 34 25.81 19.29 5.98
CA VAL A 34 26.34 20.64 6.16
C VAL A 34 26.36 21.37 4.81
N ALA A 35 26.91 20.74 3.78
CA ALA A 35 26.93 21.32 2.44
C ALA A 35 25.51 21.59 1.91
N LEU A 36 24.55 20.68 2.15
CA LEU A 36 23.17 20.87 1.73
C LEU A 36 22.52 22.09 2.39
N LEU A 37 22.71 22.25 3.71
CA LEU A 37 22.20 23.41 4.43
C LEU A 37 22.78 24.72 3.87
N LEU A 38 24.09 24.78 3.69
CA LEU A 38 24.80 25.95 3.15
C LEU A 38 24.32 26.31 1.74
N VAL A 39 24.21 25.34 0.85
CA VAL A 39 23.79 25.58 -0.54
C VAL A 39 22.36 26.08 -0.61
N LEU A 40 21.42 25.47 0.13
CA LEU A 40 20.03 25.91 0.09
C LEU A 40 19.87 27.31 0.71
N HIS A 41 20.60 27.61 1.76
CA HIS A 41 20.66 28.95 2.35
C HIS A 41 21.24 29.98 1.37
N GLU A 42 22.39 29.68 0.74
CA GLU A 42 23.02 30.55 -0.29
C GLU A 42 22.12 30.78 -1.48
N LEU A 43 21.40 29.77 -1.93
CA LEU A 43 20.42 29.88 -3.00
C LEU A 43 19.16 30.67 -2.59
N GLY A 44 19.03 31.07 -1.32
CA GLY A 44 17.92 31.88 -0.81
C GLY A 44 16.58 31.12 -0.72
N TYR A 45 16.63 29.81 -0.41
CA TYR A 45 15.44 29.05 -0.01
C TYR A 45 15.16 29.31 1.47
N THR A 46 13.88 29.35 1.84
CA THR A 46 13.48 29.41 3.25
C THR A 46 13.65 28.04 3.86
N VAL A 47 14.69 27.89 4.70
CA VAL A 47 15.06 26.62 5.32
C VAL A 47 15.15 26.71 6.83
N GLU A 48 14.69 25.67 7.52
CA GLU A 48 14.97 25.39 8.93
C GLU A 48 15.70 24.03 9.00
N ALA A 49 16.51 23.83 10.01
CA ALA A 49 17.28 22.59 10.18
C ALA A 49 16.61 21.65 11.20
N CYS A 50 16.76 20.33 11.02
CA CYS A 50 16.33 19.35 12.00
C CYS A 50 17.43 18.33 12.30
N HIS A 51 17.70 18.09 13.58
CA HIS A 51 18.72 17.18 14.08
C HIS A 51 18.10 16.10 14.98
N CYS A 52 18.51 14.84 14.76
CA CYS A 52 18.10 13.69 15.57
C CYS A 52 19.31 13.14 16.33
N ASN A 53 19.29 13.24 17.66
CA ASN A 53 20.27 12.58 18.52
C ASN A 53 19.72 11.22 18.97
N PHE A 54 20.35 10.14 18.51
CA PHE A 54 19.94 8.76 18.79
C PHE A 54 20.63 8.16 20.02
N HIS A 55 21.54 8.89 20.66
CA HIS A 55 22.35 8.45 21.81
C HIS A 55 23.05 7.09 21.62
N LEU A 56 23.45 6.77 20.39
CA LEU A 56 24.07 5.48 20.07
C LEU A 56 25.60 5.50 20.24
N ARG A 57 26.23 6.69 20.22
CA ARG A 57 27.69 6.89 20.23
C ARG A 57 28.19 7.73 21.42
N GLY A 58 27.38 7.85 22.48
CA GLY A 58 27.76 8.61 23.67
C GLY A 58 28.18 10.04 23.37
N GLU A 59 29.37 10.47 23.85
CA GLU A 59 29.89 11.84 23.70
C GLU A 59 30.03 12.31 22.23
N GLU A 60 30.24 11.42 21.27
CA GLU A 60 30.25 11.79 19.85
C GLU A 60 28.89 12.31 19.39
N SER A 61 27.79 11.70 19.82
CA SER A 61 26.45 12.17 19.49
C SER A 61 26.18 13.57 20.02
N ASP A 62 26.64 13.87 21.22
CA ASP A 62 26.47 15.18 21.85
C ASP A 62 27.40 16.24 21.24
N ARG A 63 28.61 15.85 20.79
CA ARG A 63 29.51 16.70 20.03
C ARG A 63 28.88 17.11 18.71
N ASP A 64 28.31 16.15 17.98
CA ASP A 64 27.66 16.34 16.68
C ASP A 64 26.48 17.29 16.80
N GLU A 65 25.67 17.14 17.85
CA GLU A 65 24.55 18.06 18.13
C GLU A 65 25.05 19.47 18.44
N ARG A 66 26.06 19.62 19.29
CA ARG A 66 26.66 20.94 19.60
C ARG A 66 27.19 21.64 18.35
N PHE A 67 27.81 20.87 17.44
CA PHE A 67 28.26 21.41 16.15
C PHE A 67 27.07 21.92 15.32
N CYS A 68 25.99 21.16 15.21
CA CYS A 68 24.78 21.57 14.48
C CYS A 68 24.15 22.84 15.06
N VAL A 69 24.10 22.96 16.40
CA VAL A 69 23.63 24.18 17.10
C VAL A 69 24.48 25.39 16.72
N THR A 70 25.79 25.26 16.84
CA THR A 70 26.73 26.36 16.52
C THR A 70 26.62 26.81 15.08
N LEU A 71 26.57 25.86 14.13
CA LEU A 71 26.41 26.15 12.71
C LEU A 71 25.10 26.89 12.41
N CYS A 72 23.99 26.43 12.95
CA CYS A 72 22.70 27.05 12.73
C CYS A 72 22.62 28.46 13.35
N GLN A 73 23.23 28.67 14.51
CA GLN A 73 23.35 30.01 15.12
C GLN A 73 24.16 30.97 14.24
N GLN A 74 25.28 30.51 13.66
CA GLN A 74 26.11 31.31 12.75
C GLN A 74 25.37 31.72 11.48
N LEU A 75 24.50 30.84 10.96
CA LEU A 75 23.70 31.06 9.77
C LEU A 75 22.37 31.76 10.03
N ASN A 76 22.01 32.00 11.29
CA ASN A 76 20.69 32.49 11.72
C ASN A 76 19.53 31.61 11.18
N ILE A 77 19.72 30.28 11.25
CA ILE A 77 18.73 29.25 10.84
C ILE A 77 18.16 28.60 12.11
N GLU A 78 16.85 28.43 12.15
CA GLU A 78 16.18 27.71 13.24
C GLU A 78 16.53 26.23 13.23
N LEU A 79 16.88 25.66 14.41
CA LEU A 79 17.24 24.26 14.57
C LEU A 79 16.26 23.53 15.49
N HIS A 80 15.53 22.58 14.97
CA HIS A 80 14.68 21.66 15.72
C HIS A 80 15.46 20.42 16.11
N ARG A 81 15.44 20.06 17.39
CA ARG A 81 16.22 18.93 17.93
C ARG A 81 15.31 17.93 18.62
N ILE A 82 15.64 16.66 18.48
CA ILE A 82 14.99 15.57 19.21
C ILE A 82 16.02 14.56 19.70
N HIS A 83 15.76 14.00 20.87
CA HIS A 83 16.55 12.92 21.47
C HIS A 83 15.72 11.65 21.51
N PHE A 84 16.32 10.51 21.12
CA PHE A 84 15.65 9.22 21.07
C PHE A 84 16.35 8.19 21.98
N ASP A 85 15.57 7.46 22.78
CA ASP A 85 16.03 6.20 23.35
C ASP A 85 15.86 5.08 22.34
N THR A 86 16.79 5.05 21.37
CA THR A 86 16.75 4.12 20.23
C THR A 86 16.86 2.67 20.65
N ARG A 87 17.62 2.37 21.73
CA ARG A 87 17.83 0.99 22.21
C ARG A 87 16.56 0.41 22.82
N THR A 88 15.85 1.19 23.63
CA THR A 88 14.58 0.78 24.22
C THR A 88 13.51 0.61 23.12
N TYR A 89 13.43 1.54 22.16
CA TYR A 89 12.51 1.42 21.04
C TYR A 89 12.77 0.15 20.22
N ALA A 90 14.03 -0.14 19.86
CA ALA A 90 14.39 -1.33 19.10
C ALA A 90 13.98 -2.64 19.80
N LYS A 91 14.17 -2.71 21.13
CA LYS A 91 13.76 -3.86 21.94
C LYS A 91 12.25 -4.03 21.99
N LEU A 92 11.49 -2.96 22.18
CA LEU A 92 10.02 -2.98 22.27
C LEU A 92 9.39 -3.45 20.97
N HIS A 93 9.97 -3.07 19.83
CA HIS A 93 9.44 -3.39 18.50
C HIS A 93 10.11 -4.62 17.85
N ASN A 94 11.06 -5.25 18.53
CA ASN A 94 11.84 -6.39 18.00
C ASN A 94 12.51 -6.07 16.65
N GLU A 95 13.08 -4.87 16.54
CA GLU A 95 13.73 -4.36 15.34
C GLU A 95 15.24 -4.23 15.55
N SER A 96 16.02 -4.21 14.43
CA SER A 96 17.43 -3.81 14.50
C SER A 96 17.55 -2.34 14.91
N ILE A 97 18.68 -1.98 15.56
CA ILE A 97 18.96 -0.59 15.97
C ILE A 97 18.94 0.35 14.77
N GLU A 98 19.44 -0.08 13.61
CA GLU A 98 19.44 0.71 12.37
C GLU A 98 18.01 0.97 11.87
N LEU A 99 17.16 -0.07 11.86
CA LEU A 99 15.75 0.06 11.46
C LEU A 99 14.98 0.95 12.44
N ALA A 100 15.20 0.76 13.74
CA ALA A 100 14.60 1.58 14.80
C ALA A 100 14.98 3.07 14.65
N ALA A 101 16.28 3.37 14.48
CA ALA A 101 16.74 4.74 14.25
C ALA A 101 16.14 5.35 12.97
N ARG A 102 16.01 4.55 11.90
CA ARG A 102 15.37 4.97 10.67
C ARG A 102 13.88 5.29 10.89
N ASN A 103 13.12 4.41 11.54
CA ASN A 103 11.69 4.60 11.80
C ASN A 103 11.43 5.83 12.67
N LEU A 104 12.21 6.00 13.76
CA LEU A 104 12.13 7.17 14.62
C LEU A 104 12.42 8.47 13.88
N ARG A 105 13.46 8.50 13.04
CA ARG A 105 13.82 9.64 12.20
C ARG A 105 12.69 10.08 11.28
N TYR A 106 12.14 9.14 10.47
CA TYR A 106 11.12 9.49 9.49
C TYR A 106 9.79 9.86 10.16
N ARG A 107 9.46 9.26 11.30
CA ARG A 107 8.30 9.64 12.11
C ARG A 107 8.43 11.07 12.63
N PHE A 108 9.59 11.43 13.18
CA PHE A 108 9.87 12.80 13.61
C PHE A 108 9.81 13.79 12.44
N PHE A 109 10.41 13.44 11.33
CA PHE A 109 10.40 14.27 10.13
C PHE A 109 8.98 14.59 9.65
N ASP A 110 8.09 13.60 9.57
CA ASP A 110 6.71 13.82 9.13
C ASP A 110 5.92 14.67 10.12
N GLN A 111 6.13 14.46 11.42
CA GLN A 111 5.49 15.26 12.46
C GLN A 111 5.98 16.70 12.42
N LEU A 112 7.30 16.91 12.50
CA LEU A 112 7.89 18.26 12.52
C LEU A 112 7.50 19.05 11.26
N ARG A 113 7.54 18.41 10.09
CA ARG A 113 7.14 19.04 8.83
C ARG A 113 5.72 19.62 8.89
N LYS A 114 4.79 18.90 9.51
CA LYS A 114 3.41 19.34 9.70
C LYS A 114 3.30 20.46 10.72
N ASP A 115 4.06 20.37 11.83
CA ASP A 115 4.02 21.33 12.93
C ASP A 115 4.54 22.72 12.51
N VAL A 116 5.54 22.75 11.62
CA VAL A 116 6.13 24.01 11.11
C VAL A 116 5.63 24.42 9.74
N ASP A 117 4.65 23.71 9.19
CA ASP A 117 4.08 23.94 7.85
C ASP A 117 5.15 23.96 6.74
N ALA A 118 6.08 22.99 6.76
CA ALA A 118 7.10 22.85 5.73
C ALA A 118 6.59 21.98 4.57
N ALA A 119 6.89 22.39 3.34
CA ALA A 119 6.50 21.69 2.13
C ALA A 119 7.21 20.33 1.97
N GLY A 120 8.44 20.21 2.51
CA GLY A 120 9.20 18.97 2.43
C GLY A 120 10.46 19.00 3.29
N ILE A 121 11.16 17.86 3.29
CA ILE A 121 12.44 17.69 3.99
C ILE A 121 13.53 17.34 2.99
N CYS A 122 14.58 18.16 2.98
CA CYS A 122 15.77 17.96 2.16
C CYS A 122 16.76 17.04 2.87
N VAL A 123 17.17 15.97 2.20
CA VAL A 123 18.20 15.02 2.66
C VAL A 123 19.37 14.99 1.68
N ALA A 124 20.58 14.90 2.20
CA ALA A 124 21.81 15.06 1.45
C ALA A 124 22.32 13.76 0.77
N HIS A 125 21.42 12.92 0.26
CA HIS A 125 21.84 11.78 -0.57
C HIS A 125 22.44 12.29 -1.87
N HIS A 126 23.59 11.76 -2.25
CA HIS A 126 24.38 12.15 -3.43
C HIS A 126 24.51 11.00 -4.45
N GLN A 127 25.22 11.23 -5.55
CA GLN A 127 25.36 10.26 -6.65
C GLN A 127 25.97 8.94 -6.20
N ASP A 128 26.95 8.95 -5.29
CA ASP A 128 27.57 7.71 -4.81
C ASP A 128 26.58 6.85 -4.00
N ASP A 129 25.72 7.46 -3.15
CA ASP A 129 24.63 6.74 -2.46
C ASP A 129 23.67 6.09 -3.45
N ASN A 130 23.42 6.76 -4.59
CA ASN A 130 22.58 6.22 -5.64
C ASN A 130 23.22 4.99 -6.29
N VAL A 131 24.52 5.04 -6.61
CA VAL A 131 25.28 3.91 -7.15
C VAL A 131 25.28 2.73 -6.17
N GLU A 132 25.52 2.98 -4.89
CA GLU A 132 25.45 1.94 -3.85
C GLU A 132 24.08 1.28 -3.83
N THR A 133 23.01 2.08 -3.88
CA THR A 133 21.62 1.58 -3.84
C THR A 133 21.32 0.73 -5.08
N ILE A 134 21.77 1.14 -6.27
CA ILE A 134 21.59 0.37 -7.50
C ILE A 134 22.31 -0.98 -7.40
N LEU A 135 23.56 -0.99 -6.93
CA LEU A 135 24.33 -2.22 -6.76
C LEU A 135 23.68 -3.16 -5.72
N ILE A 136 23.23 -2.63 -4.57
CA ILE A 136 22.49 -3.42 -3.56
C ILE A 136 21.23 -4.03 -4.17
N ASN A 137 20.45 -3.26 -4.92
CA ASN A 137 19.24 -3.72 -5.55
C ASN A 137 19.53 -4.79 -6.61
N LEU A 138 20.58 -4.60 -7.42
CA LEU A 138 21.01 -5.57 -8.42
C LEU A 138 21.38 -6.91 -7.78
N VAL A 139 22.16 -6.90 -6.69
CA VAL A 139 22.56 -8.11 -5.95
C VAL A 139 21.35 -8.82 -5.31
N ARG A 140 20.36 -8.07 -4.89
CA ARG A 140 19.12 -8.63 -4.29
C ARG A 140 18.15 -9.19 -5.32
N GLY A 141 18.37 -8.91 -6.60
CA GLY A 141 17.41 -9.21 -7.67
C GLY A 141 16.26 -8.21 -7.67
N THR A 142 16.22 -7.35 -8.67
CA THR A 142 15.20 -6.32 -8.78
C THR A 142 14.75 -6.14 -10.22
N GLY A 143 13.51 -5.68 -10.41
CA GLY A 143 13.02 -5.22 -11.70
C GLY A 143 13.48 -3.80 -12.03
N LEU A 144 12.96 -3.26 -13.13
CA LEU A 144 13.31 -1.95 -13.68
C LEU A 144 13.29 -0.84 -12.60
N LYS A 145 12.24 -0.79 -11.78
CA LYS A 145 12.07 0.23 -10.74
C LYS A 145 13.22 0.27 -9.72
N GLY A 146 13.77 -0.89 -9.33
CA GLY A 146 14.88 -0.91 -8.38
C GLY A 146 16.22 -0.49 -9.00
N LEU A 147 16.38 -0.65 -10.33
CA LEU A 147 17.58 -0.21 -11.06
C LEU A 147 17.58 1.29 -11.39
N THR A 148 16.47 1.99 -11.20
CA THR A 148 16.44 3.47 -11.30
C THR A 148 17.12 4.15 -10.11
N GLY A 149 17.43 3.40 -9.05
CA GLY A 149 18.11 3.90 -7.86
C GLY A 149 17.24 4.74 -6.93
N ILE A 150 17.83 5.80 -6.38
CA ILE A 150 17.17 6.70 -5.41
C ILE A 150 16.36 7.76 -6.16
N SER A 151 15.04 7.84 -5.85
CA SER A 151 14.19 8.89 -6.43
C SER A 151 14.57 10.28 -5.88
N PRO A 152 14.62 11.33 -6.73
CA PRO A 152 14.83 12.71 -6.29
C PRO A 152 13.76 13.20 -5.30
N VAL A 153 12.51 12.74 -5.47
CA VAL A 153 11.39 13.02 -4.57
C VAL A 153 10.72 11.70 -4.20
N ASN A 154 10.42 11.53 -2.91
CA ASN A 154 9.62 10.42 -2.40
C ASN A 154 8.70 10.92 -1.27
N GLY A 155 7.44 11.15 -1.61
CA GLY A 155 6.51 11.86 -0.73
C GLY A 155 7.04 13.25 -0.39
N TYR A 156 7.23 13.51 0.89
CA TYR A 156 7.77 14.79 1.37
C TYR A 156 9.32 14.83 1.46
N ILE A 157 10.01 13.76 1.10
CA ILE A 157 11.48 13.70 1.13
C ILE A 157 12.05 14.11 -0.21
N ILE A 158 12.94 15.12 -0.20
CA ILE A 158 13.56 15.72 -1.38
C ILE A 158 15.08 15.55 -1.31
N ARG A 159 15.73 15.27 -2.45
CA ARG A 159 17.17 14.97 -2.53
C ARG A 159 17.85 15.79 -3.62
N PRO A 160 18.21 17.04 -3.30
CA PRO A 160 18.79 17.96 -4.29
C PRO A 160 20.18 17.54 -4.78
N PHE A 161 20.91 16.73 -4.00
CA PHE A 161 22.32 16.37 -4.23
C PHE A 161 22.55 15.13 -5.09
N LEU A 162 21.51 14.46 -5.59
CA LEU A 162 21.69 13.28 -6.44
C LEU A 162 22.46 13.53 -7.74
N CYS A 163 22.65 14.78 -8.13
CA CYS A 163 23.39 15.21 -9.34
C CYS A 163 24.89 15.42 -9.12
N ILE A 164 25.38 15.34 -7.90
CA ILE A 164 26.79 15.61 -7.53
C ILE A 164 27.39 14.41 -6.79
N THR A 165 28.72 14.32 -6.82
CA THR A 165 29.49 13.29 -6.11
C THR A 165 29.84 13.72 -4.69
N ARG A 166 30.23 12.75 -3.86
CA ARG A 166 30.79 13.04 -2.53
C ARG A 166 32.06 13.88 -2.61
N GLN A 167 32.91 13.68 -3.63
CA GLN A 167 34.13 14.47 -3.83
C GLN A 167 33.79 15.94 -4.09
N ASP A 168 32.80 16.22 -4.93
CA ASP A 168 32.34 17.61 -5.19
C ASP A 168 31.91 18.30 -3.89
N ILE A 169 31.25 17.57 -2.96
CA ILE A 169 30.84 18.08 -1.66
C ILE A 169 32.05 18.45 -0.79
N LEU A 170 33.04 17.55 -0.72
CA LEU A 170 34.26 17.78 0.07
C LEU A 170 35.09 18.95 -0.49
N ASP A 171 35.21 19.07 -1.79
CA ASP A 171 35.89 20.18 -2.46
C ASP A 171 35.19 21.51 -2.15
N TYR A 172 33.86 21.56 -2.24
CA TYR A 172 33.05 22.74 -1.90
C TYR A 172 33.23 23.19 -0.44
N LEU A 173 33.23 22.27 0.51
CA LEU A 173 33.41 22.59 1.95
C LEU A 173 34.86 23.05 2.20
N THR A 174 35.84 22.45 1.52
CA THR A 174 37.27 22.82 1.61
C THR A 174 37.50 24.23 1.08
N GLU A 175 36.98 24.58 -0.10
CA GLU A 175 37.05 25.95 -0.68
C GLU A 175 36.44 27.00 0.28
N ARG A 176 35.44 26.64 1.08
CA ARG A 176 34.81 27.53 2.04
C ARG A 176 35.42 27.50 3.42
N GLN A 177 36.40 26.67 3.67
CA GLN A 177 36.97 26.42 4.98
C GLN A 177 35.94 26.05 6.02
N GLN A 178 34.86 25.35 5.57
CA GLN A 178 33.75 24.95 6.43
C GLN A 178 34.06 23.61 7.10
N ASN A 179 34.05 23.62 8.42
CA ASN A 179 34.20 22.41 9.24
C ASN A 179 32.94 21.55 9.19
N PHE A 180 33.11 20.26 9.39
CA PHE A 180 32.03 19.27 9.55
C PHE A 180 32.48 18.15 10.47
N VAL A 181 31.57 17.33 10.94
CA VAL A 181 31.84 16.18 11.82
C VAL A 181 32.01 14.90 11.02
N THR A 182 33.02 14.11 11.37
CA THR A 182 33.25 12.80 10.76
C THR A 182 32.67 11.71 11.68
N ASP A 183 31.80 10.87 11.12
CA ASP A 183 31.20 9.72 11.82
C ASP A 183 32.14 8.51 11.73
N SER A 184 32.60 8.01 12.88
CA SER A 184 33.50 6.86 12.99
C SER A 184 32.89 5.56 12.46
N SER A 185 31.57 5.41 12.47
CA SER A 185 30.86 4.22 11.98
C SER A 185 30.92 4.04 10.46
N ASN A 186 31.24 5.08 9.70
CA ASN A 186 31.40 5.01 8.24
C ASN A 186 32.61 4.16 7.80
N LEU A 187 33.51 3.82 8.69
CA LEU A 187 34.75 3.08 8.43
C LEU A 187 34.62 1.57 8.70
N VAL A 188 33.48 1.09 9.21
CA VAL A 188 33.28 -0.31 9.60
C VAL A 188 32.51 -1.05 8.51
N ASP A 189 33.00 -2.21 8.12
CA ASP A 189 32.55 -3.07 6.98
C ASP A 189 31.34 -3.98 7.33
N ASP A 190 30.71 -3.84 8.48
CA ASP A 190 29.69 -4.78 8.96
C ASP A 190 28.32 -4.67 8.24
N VAL A 191 28.06 -3.55 7.57
CA VAL A 191 26.79 -3.29 6.89
C VAL A 191 26.95 -3.51 5.39
N VAL A 192 25.98 -4.13 4.74
CA VAL A 192 25.98 -4.42 3.29
C VAL A 192 26.36 -3.19 2.44
N ARG A 193 25.88 -2.00 2.83
CA ARG A 193 26.22 -0.75 2.13
C ARG A 193 27.70 -0.41 2.24
N ASN A 194 28.28 -0.58 3.40
CA ASN A 194 29.71 -0.34 3.62
C ASN A 194 30.57 -1.36 2.83
N LYS A 195 30.16 -2.64 2.74
CA LYS A 195 30.82 -3.65 1.89
C LYS A 195 30.83 -3.22 0.42
N ILE A 196 29.70 -2.73 -0.09
CA ILE A 196 29.64 -2.21 -1.47
C ILE A 196 30.60 -1.02 -1.64
N ARG A 197 30.56 -0.07 -0.71
CA ARG A 197 31.37 1.17 -0.75
C ARG A 197 32.86 0.90 -0.64
N LEU A 198 33.28 0.08 0.33
CA LEU A 198 34.67 -0.11 0.69
C LEU A 198 35.36 -1.20 -0.15
N ASN A 199 34.61 -2.20 -0.62
CA ASN A 199 35.19 -3.36 -1.30
C ASN A 199 34.80 -3.43 -2.78
N ILE A 200 33.48 -3.41 -3.09
CA ILE A 200 33.01 -3.68 -4.46
C ILE A 200 33.26 -2.50 -5.39
N ILE A 201 32.92 -1.27 -4.98
CA ILE A 201 33.13 -0.08 -5.82
C ILE A 201 34.60 0.14 -6.15
N PRO A 202 35.56 0.02 -5.22
CA PRO A 202 36.99 0.08 -5.57
C PRO A 202 37.43 -0.94 -6.62
N MET A 203 37.03 -2.21 -6.47
CA MET A 203 37.34 -3.26 -7.45
C MET A 203 36.74 -2.93 -8.84
N LEU A 204 35.51 -2.41 -8.89
CA LEU A 204 34.92 -1.98 -10.15
C LEU A 204 35.67 -0.78 -10.78
N LYS A 205 36.19 0.14 -9.96
CA LYS A 205 37.02 1.26 -10.42
C LYS A 205 38.37 0.83 -10.98
N GLU A 206 38.96 -0.28 -10.52
CA GLU A 206 40.17 -0.88 -11.12
C GLU A 206 39.89 -1.36 -12.55
N ILE A 207 38.66 -1.88 -12.82
CA ILE A 207 38.26 -2.28 -14.17
C ILE A 207 37.97 -1.05 -15.04
N ASN A 208 37.21 -0.10 -14.50
CA ASN A 208 36.86 1.14 -15.18
C ASN A 208 36.73 2.29 -14.18
N PRO A 209 37.67 3.27 -14.19
CA PRO A 209 37.61 4.42 -13.27
C PRO A 209 36.31 5.23 -13.35
N ALA A 210 35.64 5.23 -14.51
CA ALA A 210 34.36 5.92 -14.72
C ALA A 210 33.14 5.10 -14.30
N VAL A 211 33.26 3.94 -13.65
CA VAL A 211 32.18 2.99 -13.40
C VAL A 211 30.98 3.62 -12.63
N CYS A 212 31.26 4.45 -11.62
CA CYS A 212 30.20 5.11 -10.87
C CYS A 212 29.37 6.07 -11.74
N HIS A 213 30.04 6.83 -12.60
CA HIS A 213 29.39 7.69 -13.58
C HIS A 213 28.56 6.88 -14.58
N ASN A 214 29.09 5.77 -15.08
CA ASN A 214 28.38 4.91 -16.02
C ASN A 214 27.16 4.24 -15.41
N ILE A 215 27.26 3.77 -14.16
CA ILE A 215 26.09 3.22 -13.43
C ILE A 215 25.02 4.29 -13.24
N ALA A 216 25.40 5.51 -12.82
CA ALA A 216 24.46 6.61 -12.66
C ALA A 216 23.81 7.02 -14.00
N ALA A 217 24.56 7.03 -15.09
CA ALA A 217 24.04 7.30 -16.43
C ALA A 217 23.06 6.21 -16.88
N THR A 218 23.39 4.93 -16.67
CA THR A 218 22.50 3.80 -16.95
C THR A 218 21.19 3.90 -16.16
N ALA A 219 21.26 4.21 -14.86
CA ALA A 219 20.07 4.41 -14.04
C ALA A 219 19.19 5.55 -14.56
N ARG A 220 19.78 6.63 -15.07
CA ARG A 220 19.03 7.73 -15.69
C ARG A 220 18.28 7.26 -16.94
N TYR A 221 18.92 6.51 -17.85
CA TYR A 221 18.23 5.95 -19.02
C TYR A 221 17.09 5.00 -18.62
N LEU A 222 17.31 4.16 -17.62
CA LEU A 222 16.28 3.27 -17.09
C LEU A 222 15.13 4.06 -16.45
N THR A 223 15.42 5.19 -15.81
CA THR A 223 14.38 6.09 -15.26
C THR A 223 13.50 6.66 -16.36
N GLU A 224 14.08 7.15 -17.45
CA GLU A 224 13.31 7.67 -18.59
C GLU A 224 12.49 6.57 -19.26
N ALA A 225 13.05 5.39 -19.46
CA ALA A 225 12.30 4.23 -19.96
C ALA A 225 11.14 3.86 -19.03
N SER A 226 11.36 3.87 -17.70
CA SER A 226 10.32 3.60 -16.70
C SER A 226 9.19 4.64 -16.73
N LYS A 227 9.52 5.93 -16.93
CA LYS A 227 8.50 7.00 -17.10
C LYS A 227 7.63 6.75 -18.33
N MET A 228 8.23 6.43 -19.48
CA MET A 228 7.51 6.13 -20.72
C MET A 228 6.58 4.94 -20.54
N LEU A 229 7.07 3.88 -19.91
CA LEU A 229 6.32 2.67 -19.65
C LEU A 229 5.14 2.91 -18.72
N THR A 230 5.39 3.64 -17.61
CA THR A 230 4.34 4.01 -16.65
C THR A 230 3.28 4.90 -17.31
N ALA A 231 3.69 5.90 -18.11
CA ALA A 231 2.75 6.76 -18.82
C ALA A 231 1.89 6.01 -19.84
N ALA A 232 2.42 4.97 -20.51
CA ALA A 232 1.66 4.12 -21.40
C ALA A 232 0.59 3.32 -20.64
N LEU A 233 0.95 2.71 -19.51
CA LEU A 233 0.03 1.92 -18.69
C LEU A 233 -1.02 2.77 -17.97
N GLU A 234 -0.67 3.98 -17.50
CA GLU A 234 -1.63 4.89 -16.86
C GLU A 234 -2.73 5.37 -17.82
N LYS A 235 -2.45 5.48 -19.14
CA LYS A 235 -3.48 5.80 -20.14
C LYS A 235 -4.56 4.72 -20.25
N GLU A 236 -4.23 3.48 -19.90
CA GLU A 236 -5.14 2.35 -19.95
C GLU A 236 -5.74 2.01 -18.58
N LYS A 237 -5.45 2.82 -17.55
CA LYS A 237 -5.79 2.53 -16.14
C LYS A 237 -7.26 2.22 -15.92
N GLU A 238 -8.18 2.97 -16.53
CA GLU A 238 -9.63 2.74 -16.44
C GLU A 238 -10.06 1.40 -17.06
N GLN A 239 -9.33 0.94 -18.07
CA GLN A 239 -9.56 -0.36 -18.70
C GLN A 239 -8.95 -1.50 -17.87
N ILE A 240 -7.85 -1.22 -17.16
CA ILE A 240 -7.11 -2.19 -16.35
C ILE A 240 -7.86 -2.48 -15.05
N TYR A 241 -8.21 -1.41 -14.31
CA TYR A 241 -8.78 -1.49 -12.98
C TYR A 241 -10.25 -1.09 -12.98
N GLN A 242 -11.10 -2.01 -12.59
CA GLN A 242 -12.49 -1.73 -12.29
C GLN A 242 -12.74 -2.14 -10.83
N GLU A 243 -13.29 -1.26 -10.05
CA GLU A 243 -13.65 -1.55 -8.67
C GLU A 243 -15.12 -2.00 -8.59
N ILE A 244 -15.36 -3.16 -7.96
CA ILE A 244 -16.69 -3.55 -7.54
C ILE A 244 -16.90 -2.95 -6.15
N PRO A 245 -17.86 -2.03 -5.98
CA PRO A 245 -18.13 -1.44 -4.68
C PRO A 245 -18.58 -2.50 -3.67
N ALA A 246 -18.38 -2.21 -2.41
CA ALA A 246 -18.89 -3.03 -1.33
C ALA A 246 -20.40 -3.20 -1.43
N SER A 247 -20.90 -4.36 -1.04
CA SER A 247 -22.33 -4.69 -1.00
C SER A 247 -22.66 -5.46 0.30
N PHE A 248 -23.93 -5.63 0.64
CA PHE A 248 -24.32 -6.38 1.83
C PHE A 248 -23.83 -7.84 1.83
N CYS A 249 -23.64 -8.47 0.66
CA CYS A 249 -23.04 -9.79 0.55
C CYS A 249 -21.51 -9.76 0.48
N MET A 250 -20.90 -8.66 0.06
CA MET A 250 -19.45 -8.49 -0.08
C MET A 250 -19.06 -7.12 0.49
N PRO A 251 -18.78 -7.05 1.82
CA PRO A 251 -18.62 -5.79 2.55
C PRO A 251 -17.33 -5.02 2.19
N GLN A 252 -16.45 -5.60 1.40
CA GLN A 252 -15.22 -4.98 0.94
C GLN A 252 -15.23 -4.79 -0.56
N PRO A 253 -14.68 -3.68 -1.08
CA PRO A 253 -14.50 -3.49 -2.49
C PRO A 253 -13.52 -4.53 -3.06
N VAL A 254 -13.72 -4.91 -4.31
CA VAL A 254 -12.86 -5.85 -5.04
C VAL A 254 -12.42 -5.21 -6.33
N ILE A 255 -11.10 -5.18 -6.53
CA ILE A 255 -10.50 -4.69 -7.77
C ILE A 255 -10.51 -5.83 -8.79
N ARG A 256 -10.91 -5.52 -10.02
CA ARG A 256 -10.93 -6.44 -11.17
C ARG A 256 -9.89 -6.03 -12.19
N ILE A 257 -9.13 -7.00 -12.69
CA ILE A 257 -8.20 -6.83 -13.81
C ILE A 257 -8.61 -7.80 -14.91
N SER A 258 -8.78 -7.31 -16.14
CA SER A 258 -9.13 -8.14 -17.30
C SER A 258 -7.96 -9.02 -17.72
N LYS A 259 -8.16 -10.33 -17.81
CA LYS A 259 -7.17 -11.25 -18.35
C LYS A 259 -6.91 -11.02 -19.83
N SER A 260 -7.96 -10.71 -20.61
CA SER A 260 -7.82 -10.41 -22.04
C SER A 260 -6.93 -9.18 -22.25
N TRP A 261 -7.07 -8.15 -21.41
CA TRP A 261 -6.17 -7.00 -21.46
C TRP A 261 -4.72 -7.43 -21.18
N LEU A 262 -4.48 -8.20 -20.11
CA LEU A 262 -3.14 -8.67 -19.73
C LEU A 262 -2.47 -9.49 -20.82
N LEU A 263 -3.23 -10.41 -21.45
CA LEU A 263 -2.71 -11.31 -22.49
C LEU A 263 -2.43 -10.59 -23.82
N ASN A 264 -3.06 -9.44 -24.05
CA ASN A 264 -2.82 -8.62 -25.23
C ASN A 264 -1.64 -7.64 -25.08
N GLN A 265 -1.03 -7.57 -23.88
CA GLN A 265 0.15 -6.71 -23.68
C GLN A 265 1.40 -7.31 -24.32
N ALA A 266 2.32 -6.44 -24.75
CA ALA A 266 3.61 -6.84 -25.31
C ALA A 266 4.43 -7.74 -24.37
N SER A 267 4.23 -7.58 -23.05
CA SER A 267 4.76 -8.46 -22.01
C SER A 267 3.70 -8.67 -20.92
N THR A 268 3.06 -9.84 -20.94
CA THR A 268 2.08 -10.25 -19.92
C THR A 268 2.72 -10.29 -18.53
N GLU A 269 3.96 -10.77 -18.42
CA GLU A 269 4.70 -10.82 -17.14
C GLU A 269 4.91 -9.42 -16.54
N TYR A 270 5.37 -8.48 -17.37
CA TYR A 270 5.56 -7.10 -16.91
C TYR A 270 4.24 -6.41 -16.56
N ALA A 271 3.19 -6.64 -17.35
CA ALA A 271 1.86 -6.12 -17.07
C ALA A 271 1.32 -6.66 -15.74
N LEU A 272 1.47 -7.97 -15.46
CA LEU A 272 1.14 -8.58 -14.17
C LEU A 272 1.97 -7.96 -13.03
N PHE A 273 3.29 -7.82 -13.23
CA PHE A 273 4.16 -7.20 -12.24
C PHE A 273 3.70 -5.77 -11.92
N HIS A 274 3.46 -4.95 -12.93
CA HIS A 274 3.02 -3.58 -12.75
C HIS A 274 1.68 -3.48 -12.03
N THR A 275 0.72 -4.33 -12.39
CA THR A 275 -0.63 -4.30 -11.84
C THR A 275 -0.76 -4.91 -10.45
N LEU A 276 0.04 -5.92 -10.10
CA LEU A 276 -0.09 -6.66 -8.84
C LEU A 276 0.93 -6.27 -7.76
N SER A 277 2.09 -5.71 -8.14
CA SER A 277 3.11 -5.26 -7.17
C SER A 277 2.60 -4.21 -6.16
N PRO A 278 1.74 -3.23 -6.53
CA PRO A 278 1.15 -2.31 -5.57
C PRO A 278 0.35 -3.00 -4.45
N TYR A 279 -0.14 -4.21 -4.71
CA TYR A 279 -0.88 -5.04 -3.76
C TYR A 279 -0.02 -6.09 -3.05
N GLY A 280 1.31 -5.92 -3.10
CA GLY A 280 2.27 -6.75 -2.37
C GLY A 280 2.67 -8.06 -3.05
N ALA A 281 2.36 -8.26 -4.32
CA ALA A 281 2.81 -9.44 -5.06
C ALA A 281 4.31 -9.40 -5.34
N SER A 282 5.03 -10.47 -4.97
CA SER A 282 6.46 -10.64 -5.23
C SER A 282 6.72 -11.15 -6.66
N GLY A 283 7.95 -10.96 -7.17
CA GLY A 283 8.33 -11.47 -8.50
C GLY A 283 8.11 -12.98 -8.65
N LYS A 284 8.38 -13.78 -7.60
CA LYS A 284 8.09 -15.22 -7.59
C LYS A 284 6.59 -15.49 -7.73
N MET A 285 5.77 -14.76 -6.98
CA MET A 285 4.31 -14.90 -7.04
C MET A 285 3.76 -14.52 -8.42
N ILE A 286 4.32 -13.49 -9.07
CA ILE A 286 3.95 -13.11 -10.44
C ILE A 286 4.18 -14.25 -11.44
N GLN A 287 5.33 -14.93 -11.33
CA GLN A 287 5.62 -16.10 -12.18
C GLN A 287 4.64 -17.26 -11.93
N GLU A 288 4.30 -17.55 -10.68
CA GLU A 288 3.30 -18.56 -10.32
C GLU A 288 1.91 -18.21 -10.86
N ILE A 289 1.50 -16.93 -10.77
CA ILE A 289 0.25 -16.42 -11.33
C ILE A 289 0.24 -16.57 -12.86
N LEU A 290 1.33 -16.19 -13.53
CA LEU A 290 1.48 -16.30 -14.97
C LEU A 290 1.31 -17.74 -15.45
N LEU A 291 1.98 -18.69 -14.80
CA LEU A 291 1.85 -20.12 -15.09
C LEU A 291 0.43 -20.67 -14.85
N SER A 292 -0.31 -20.01 -13.96
CA SER A 292 -1.66 -20.43 -13.55
C SER A 292 -2.77 -19.57 -14.15
N ILE A 293 -2.48 -18.67 -15.09
CA ILE A 293 -3.42 -17.65 -15.59
C ILE A 293 -4.74 -18.22 -16.14
N ASN A 294 -4.69 -19.44 -16.64
CA ASN A 294 -5.85 -20.17 -17.15
C ASN A 294 -6.54 -21.07 -16.10
N SER A 295 -6.05 -21.10 -14.86
CA SER A 295 -6.56 -21.98 -13.80
C SER A 295 -7.52 -21.22 -12.89
N THR A 296 -8.84 -21.32 -13.14
CA THR A 296 -9.86 -20.66 -12.31
C THR A 296 -9.88 -21.19 -10.88
N GLY A 297 -10.02 -20.30 -9.90
CA GLY A 297 -10.18 -20.62 -8.48
C GLY A 297 -8.88 -20.65 -7.68
N LYS A 298 -7.71 -20.48 -8.33
CA LYS A 298 -6.44 -20.35 -7.59
C LYS A 298 -6.31 -19.01 -6.89
N THR A 299 -5.73 -19.03 -5.69
CA THR A 299 -5.54 -17.83 -4.85
C THR A 299 -4.10 -17.72 -4.38
N TRP A 300 -3.67 -16.48 -4.18
CA TRP A 300 -2.39 -16.12 -3.55
C TRP A 300 -2.63 -15.10 -2.46
N GLN A 301 -1.87 -15.23 -1.39
CA GLN A 301 -1.93 -14.34 -0.24
C GLN A 301 -0.69 -13.43 -0.24
N THR A 302 -0.90 -12.12 -0.28
CA THR A 302 0.14 -11.13 -0.05
C THR A 302 0.05 -10.59 1.39
N PRO A 303 1.00 -9.79 1.88
CA PRO A 303 0.89 -9.19 3.21
C PRO A 303 -0.36 -8.33 3.41
N THR A 304 -0.88 -7.73 2.34
CA THR A 304 -1.98 -6.75 2.41
C THR A 304 -3.25 -7.18 1.66
N HIS A 305 -3.14 -8.08 0.68
CA HIS A 305 -4.26 -8.46 -0.19
C HIS A 305 -4.28 -9.95 -0.51
N GLN A 306 -5.44 -10.43 -0.91
CA GLN A 306 -5.65 -11.74 -1.51
C GLN A 306 -5.94 -11.56 -3.01
N ILE A 307 -5.27 -12.36 -3.84
CA ILE A 307 -5.40 -12.37 -5.30
C ILE A 307 -6.09 -13.67 -5.69
N LEU A 308 -7.10 -13.59 -6.55
CA LEU A 308 -7.85 -14.73 -7.07
C LEU A 308 -7.88 -14.69 -8.60
N ILE A 309 -7.51 -15.79 -9.24
CA ILE A 309 -7.80 -15.99 -10.66
C ILE A 309 -9.22 -16.54 -10.79
N ASP A 310 -10.09 -15.75 -11.40
CA ASP A 310 -11.40 -16.20 -11.88
C ASP A 310 -11.36 -16.41 -13.39
N ARG A 311 -12.50 -16.70 -14.05
CA ARG A 311 -12.63 -17.05 -15.49
C ARG A 311 -11.91 -16.06 -16.39
N GLU A 312 -12.45 -14.84 -16.51
CA GLU A 312 -11.95 -13.77 -17.39
C GLU A 312 -11.24 -12.64 -16.62
N LEU A 313 -11.13 -12.79 -15.30
CA LEU A 313 -10.67 -11.71 -14.40
C LEU A 313 -9.61 -12.21 -13.43
N ILE A 314 -8.74 -11.31 -13.02
CA ILE A 314 -7.99 -11.42 -11.77
C ILE A 314 -8.66 -10.47 -10.77
N LEU A 315 -8.97 -11.00 -9.59
CA LEU A 315 -9.66 -10.28 -8.53
C LEU A 315 -8.69 -10.05 -7.36
N ILE A 316 -8.72 -8.85 -6.80
CA ILE A 316 -7.87 -8.45 -5.68
C ILE A 316 -8.76 -7.92 -4.56
N LYS A 317 -8.63 -8.48 -3.36
CA LYS A 317 -9.36 -8.09 -2.15
C LYS A 317 -8.37 -7.81 -1.02
N GLU A 318 -8.62 -6.76 -0.22
CA GLU A 318 -7.80 -6.46 0.96
C GLU A 318 -7.93 -7.54 2.05
N ASN A 319 -6.84 -7.81 2.78
CA ASN A 319 -6.80 -8.77 3.89
C ASN A 319 -7.40 -8.18 5.17
N LYS A 320 -8.66 -7.71 5.11
CA LYS A 320 -9.39 -7.35 6.32
C LYS A 320 -10.11 -8.57 6.86
N GLU A 321 -10.05 -8.77 8.16
CA GLU A 321 -10.86 -9.79 8.82
C GLU A 321 -12.34 -9.51 8.55
N ASP A 322 -13.06 -10.55 8.19
CA ASP A 322 -14.51 -10.48 8.03
C ASP A 322 -15.13 -10.62 9.43
N ASP A 323 -15.32 -9.48 10.10
CA ASP A 323 -15.92 -9.40 11.45
C ASP A 323 -17.42 -9.70 11.46
N PHE A 324 -17.99 -10.21 10.36
CA PHE A 324 -19.42 -10.52 10.32
C PHE A 324 -19.76 -11.61 11.31
N ARG A 325 -20.39 -11.23 12.41
CA ARG A 325 -20.94 -12.14 13.40
C ARG A 325 -22.37 -12.52 13.03
N LYS A 326 -22.76 -13.77 13.35
CA LYS A 326 -24.15 -14.21 13.18
C LYS A 326 -25.11 -13.27 13.93
N ILE A 327 -26.19 -12.89 13.27
CA ILE A 327 -27.24 -12.02 13.83
C ILE A 327 -28.47 -12.89 14.14
N LEU A 328 -28.89 -12.83 15.38
CA LEU A 328 -30.15 -13.48 15.82
C LEU A 328 -31.25 -12.46 15.80
N ILE A 329 -32.38 -12.83 15.18
CA ILE A 329 -33.57 -12.02 15.01
C ILE A 329 -34.71 -12.74 15.77
N PRO A 330 -35.04 -12.29 16.99
CA PRO A 330 -35.94 -13.03 17.87
C PRO A 330 -37.41 -13.03 17.39
N GLU A 331 -37.85 -11.97 16.73
CA GLU A 331 -39.25 -11.77 16.31
C GLU A 331 -39.35 -10.80 15.12
N PRO A 332 -40.50 -10.61 14.46
CA PRO A 332 -40.69 -9.55 13.49
C PRO A 332 -40.39 -8.16 14.06
N GLY A 333 -39.73 -7.29 13.29
CA GLY A 333 -39.29 -5.97 13.74
C GLY A 333 -38.31 -5.32 12.79
N CYS A 334 -37.67 -4.22 13.22
CA CYS A 334 -36.66 -3.51 12.49
C CYS A 334 -35.33 -3.57 13.26
N TYR A 335 -34.28 -4.11 12.60
CA TYR A 335 -32.99 -4.37 13.21
C TYR A 335 -31.89 -3.61 12.44
N VAL A 336 -31.10 -2.81 13.15
CA VAL A 336 -29.92 -2.15 12.58
C VAL A 336 -28.75 -3.12 12.73
N THR A 337 -28.10 -3.43 11.63
CA THR A 337 -27.03 -4.43 11.57
C THR A 337 -25.83 -3.89 10.78
N ALA A 338 -24.72 -4.62 10.82
CA ALA A 338 -23.51 -4.27 10.04
C ALA A 338 -23.72 -4.30 8.50
N ILE A 339 -24.80 -4.92 8.02
CA ILE A 339 -25.11 -4.99 6.57
C ILE A 339 -26.27 -4.06 6.16
N GLY A 340 -26.73 -3.18 7.05
CA GLY A 340 -27.87 -2.29 6.85
C GLY A 340 -29.04 -2.62 7.77
N LYS A 341 -30.20 -2.00 7.49
CA LYS A 341 -31.44 -2.22 8.24
C LYS A 341 -32.19 -3.43 7.70
N ILE A 342 -32.55 -4.37 8.57
CA ILE A 342 -33.41 -5.54 8.25
C ILE A 342 -34.78 -5.27 8.82
N ARG A 343 -35.77 -5.18 7.94
CA ARG A 343 -37.18 -5.06 8.32
C ARG A 343 -37.88 -6.38 8.11
N ILE A 344 -38.57 -6.85 9.13
CA ILE A 344 -39.36 -8.09 9.08
C ILE A 344 -40.76 -7.77 9.57
N SER A 345 -41.74 -7.95 8.69
CA SER A 345 -43.17 -7.81 9.02
C SER A 345 -43.94 -9.09 8.73
N LYS A 346 -44.98 -9.33 9.54
CA LYS A 346 -45.96 -10.38 9.30
C LYS A 346 -47.22 -9.71 8.79
N GLU A 347 -47.67 -10.11 7.61
CA GLU A 347 -48.77 -9.48 6.89
C GLU A 347 -49.81 -10.55 6.47
N THR A 348 -51.08 -10.18 6.45
CA THR A 348 -52.17 -11.05 5.92
C THR A 348 -52.17 -10.89 4.39
N VAL A 349 -52.33 -11.98 3.68
CA VAL A 349 -52.41 -11.95 2.21
C VAL A 349 -53.75 -11.33 1.79
N THR A 350 -53.69 -10.33 0.90
CA THR A 350 -54.86 -9.69 0.28
C THR A 350 -55.05 -10.28 -1.13
N GLU A 351 -56.27 -10.11 -1.70
CA GLU A 351 -56.59 -10.64 -3.03
C GLU A 351 -55.68 -10.10 -4.14
N ASP A 352 -55.18 -8.87 -3.97
CA ASP A 352 -54.25 -8.19 -4.93
C ASP A 352 -52.78 -8.43 -4.61
N PHE A 353 -52.42 -9.33 -3.71
CA PHE A 353 -51.05 -9.56 -3.30
C PHE A 353 -50.21 -10.11 -4.45
N GLN A 354 -49.07 -9.45 -4.74
CA GLN A 354 -48.06 -9.95 -5.67
C GLN A 354 -46.69 -10.05 -4.96
N PRO A 355 -46.00 -11.22 -5.07
CA PRO A 355 -44.67 -11.39 -4.53
C PRO A 355 -43.66 -10.41 -5.21
N SER A 356 -42.80 -9.79 -4.40
CA SER A 356 -41.73 -8.92 -4.94
C SER A 356 -40.73 -9.74 -5.78
N LYS A 357 -40.23 -9.11 -6.84
CA LYS A 357 -39.13 -9.65 -7.69
C LYS A 357 -37.79 -9.05 -7.33
N GLU A 358 -37.72 -8.17 -6.33
CA GLU A 358 -36.51 -7.50 -5.93
C GLU A 358 -35.59 -8.43 -5.12
N LYS A 359 -34.28 -8.29 -5.30
CA LYS A 359 -33.30 -9.17 -4.65
C LYS A 359 -33.09 -8.87 -3.16
N HIS A 360 -33.48 -7.69 -2.71
CA HIS A 360 -33.35 -7.24 -1.31
C HIS A 360 -34.64 -7.37 -0.51
N LEU A 361 -35.74 -7.69 -1.18
CA LEU A 361 -37.08 -7.85 -0.57
C LEU A 361 -37.64 -9.23 -0.91
N ILE A 362 -37.93 -10.02 0.10
CA ILE A 362 -38.56 -11.34 -0.08
C ILE A 362 -39.87 -11.45 0.70
N THR A 363 -40.73 -12.33 0.21
CA THR A 363 -41.99 -12.72 0.87
C THR A 363 -42.07 -14.24 0.93
N LEU A 364 -42.39 -14.77 2.13
CA LEU A 364 -42.44 -16.21 2.42
C LEU A 364 -43.74 -16.55 3.14
N GLU A 365 -44.22 -17.81 3.01
CA GLU A 365 -45.32 -18.33 3.83
C GLU A 365 -44.87 -18.40 5.29
N ALA A 366 -45.58 -17.69 6.19
CA ALA A 366 -45.16 -17.52 7.59
C ALA A 366 -45.44 -18.72 8.49
N ARG A 367 -46.36 -19.63 8.10
CA ARG A 367 -46.93 -20.68 8.96
C ARG A 367 -45.90 -21.62 9.58
N ASN A 368 -44.88 -22.00 8.81
CA ASN A 368 -43.86 -22.99 9.20
C ASN A 368 -42.53 -22.39 9.61
N ILE A 369 -42.41 -21.07 9.61
CA ILE A 369 -41.14 -20.38 9.97
C ILE A 369 -41.05 -20.26 11.50
N LYS A 370 -39.96 -20.76 12.06
CA LYS A 370 -39.68 -20.77 13.51
C LYS A 370 -38.66 -19.70 13.89
N PHE A 371 -39.06 -18.77 14.75
CA PHE A 371 -38.13 -17.80 15.35
C PHE A 371 -37.34 -18.43 16.52
N PRO A 372 -36.12 -17.92 16.85
CA PRO A 372 -35.46 -16.79 16.21
C PRO A 372 -34.93 -17.15 14.80
N LEU A 373 -34.91 -16.16 13.92
CA LEU A 373 -34.21 -16.31 12.66
C LEU A 373 -32.72 -16.03 12.87
N MET A 374 -31.89 -16.64 12.03
CA MET A 374 -30.43 -16.50 12.07
C MET A 374 -29.91 -16.06 10.72
N LEU A 375 -29.30 -14.86 10.66
CA LEU A 375 -28.54 -14.39 9.52
C LEU A 375 -27.06 -14.72 9.77
N ARG A 376 -26.43 -15.49 8.87
CA ARG A 376 -25.06 -15.95 9.00
C ARG A 376 -24.38 -16.19 7.64
N ARG A 377 -23.07 -16.31 7.65
CA ARG A 377 -22.32 -16.85 6.50
C ARG A 377 -22.73 -18.30 6.21
N THR A 378 -22.58 -18.68 4.94
CA THR A 378 -22.74 -20.07 4.53
C THR A 378 -21.72 -20.97 5.21
N GLN A 379 -22.14 -22.20 5.52
CA GLN A 379 -21.31 -23.25 6.09
C GLN A 379 -21.29 -24.47 5.17
N GLN A 380 -20.29 -25.31 5.36
CA GLN A 380 -20.21 -26.58 4.62
C GLN A 380 -21.43 -27.45 4.96
N GLY A 381 -22.11 -27.97 3.93
CA GLY A 381 -23.30 -28.80 4.10
C GLY A 381 -24.62 -28.02 4.06
N ASP A 382 -24.60 -26.69 4.03
CA ASP A 382 -25.83 -25.89 3.83
C ASP A 382 -26.52 -26.27 2.53
N ALA A 383 -27.80 -26.64 2.62
CA ALA A 383 -28.59 -27.08 1.50
C ALA A 383 -30.06 -26.59 1.64
N PHE A 384 -30.67 -26.27 0.51
CA PHE A 384 -32.02 -25.78 0.40
C PHE A 384 -32.67 -26.27 -0.92
N ILE A 385 -33.96 -26.09 -1.06
CA ILE A 385 -34.65 -26.30 -2.35
C ILE A 385 -34.82 -24.90 -2.97
N PRO A 386 -34.08 -24.53 -4.01
CA PRO A 386 -34.24 -23.22 -4.63
C PRO A 386 -35.63 -23.02 -5.18
N PHE A 387 -36.25 -21.86 -4.97
CA PHE A 387 -37.61 -21.55 -5.43
C PHE A 387 -37.80 -21.91 -6.92
N GLY A 388 -38.83 -22.71 -7.19
CA GLY A 388 -39.15 -23.23 -8.52
C GLY A 388 -38.39 -24.50 -8.94
N MET A 389 -37.58 -25.09 -8.04
CA MET A 389 -36.89 -26.36 -8.26
C MET A 389 -37.53 -27.47 -7.38
N LYS A 390 -37.39 -28.75 -7.82
CA LYS A 390 -37.94 -29.90 -7.07
C LYS A 390 -36.92 -30.62 -6.19
N GLY A 391 -35.61 -30.34 -6.37
CA GLY A 391 -34.54 -31.05 -5.69
C GLY A 391 -33.80 -30.18 -4.68
N ARG A 392 -33.37 -30.82 -3.57
CA ARG A 392 -32.49 -30.20 -2.59
C ARG A 392 -31.11 -30.03 -3.18
N LYS A 393 -30.49 -28.87 -3.03
CA LYS A 393 -29.18 -28.50 -3.59
C LYS A 393 -28.29 -27.88 -2.52
N LEU A 394 -27.00 -28.21 -2.52
CA LEU A 394 -26.04 -27.51 -1.68
C LEU A 394 -25.95 -26.05 -2.11
N VAL A 395 -25.85 -25.14 -1.16
CA VAL A 395 -25.66 -23.69 -1.44
C VAL A 395 -24.38 -23.46 -2.24
N SER A 396 -23.30 -24.19 -1.95
CA SER A 396 -22.05 -24.15 -2.70
C SER A 396 -22.24 -24.49 -4.19
N ASP A 397 -23.04 -25.52 -4.50
CA ASP A 397 -23.31 -25.96 -5.88
C ASP A 397 -24.24 -24.99 -6.58
N TYR A 398 -25.24 -24.48 -5.86
CA TYR A 398 -26.14 -23.43 -6.38
C TYR A 398 -25.33 -22.17 -6.80
N LEU A 399 -24.40 -21.70 -5.93
CA LEU A 399 -23.56 -20.56 -6.23
C LEU A 399 -22.56 -20.85 -7.38
N THR A 400 -22.10 -22.10 -7.51
CA THR A 400 -21.24 -22.53 -8.63
C THR A 400 -21.97 -22.44 -9.96
N ASP A 401 -23.20 -22.92 -10.02
CA ASP A 401 -24.04 -22.83 -11.22
C ASP A 401 -24.39 -21.38 -11.59
N ARG A 402 -24.49 -20.52 -10.58
CA ARG A 402 -24.67 -19.06 -10.74
C ARG A 402 -23.37 -18.35 -11.11
N LYS A 403 -22.28 -19.10 -11.31
CA LYS A 403 -20.95 -18.59 -11.68
C LYS A 403 -20.39 -17.60 -10.68
N ARG A 404 -20.74 -17.74 -9.39
CA ARG A 404 -20.14 -16.91 -8.32
C ARG A 404 -18.69 -17.28 -8.12
N ASN A 405 -17.83 -16.26 -8.00
CA ASN A 405 -16.40 -16.45 -7.73
C ASN A 405 -16.15 -16.85 -6.26
N LEU A 406 -14.93 -17.21 -5.93
CA LEU A 406 -14.58 -17.67 -4.58
C LEU A 406 -14.84 -16.62 -3.50
N PHE A 407 -14.56 -15.34 -3.77
CA PHE A 407 -14.80 -14.26 -2.79
C PHE A 407 -16.29 -14.07 -2.52
N GLU A 408 -17.12 -14.12 -3.57
CA GLU A 408 -18.58 -14.06 -3.42
C GLU A 408 -19.12 -15.24 -2.64
N LYS A 409 -18.61 -16.47 -2.89
CA LYS A 409 -19.02 -17.67 -2.14
C LYS A 409 -18.66 -17.59 -0.66
N GLN A 410 -17.45 -17.14 -0.33
CA GLN A 410 -16.98 -16.97 1.05
C GLN A 410 -17.79 -15.91 1.81
N SER A 411 -18.22 -14.87 1.09
CA SER A 411 -18.97 -13.75 1.67
C SER A 411 -20.47 -13.95 1.66
N GLN A 412 -20.99 -15.05 1.08
CA GLN A 412 -22.42 -15.29 0.95
C GLN A 412 -23.13 -15.42 2.30
N LEU A 413 -24.23 -14.69 2.46
CA LEU A 413 -25.09 -14.77 3.62
C LEU A 413 -26.30 -15.66 3.35
N ILE A 414 -26.77 -16.33 4.39
CA ILE A 414 -28.05 -17.02 4.39
C ILE A 414 -28.89 -16.59 5.59
N LEU A 415 -30.21 -16.61 5.42
CA LEU A 415 -31.18 -16.47 6.49
C LEU A 415 -31.78 -17.84 6.75
N ALA A 416 -31.66 -18.34 7.97
CA ALA A 416 -32.23 -19.61 8.41
C ALA A 416 -33.16 -19.42 9.59
N ASP A 417 -34.10 -20.35 9.80
CA ASP A 417 -34.95 -20.42 10.99
C ASP A 417 -34.24 -21.14 12.16
N SER A 418 -34.89 -21.18 13.33
CA SER A 418 -34.34 -21.85 14.52
C SER A 418 -34.23 -23.37 14.37
N ALA A 419 -34.93 -23.98 13.42
CA ALA A 419 -34.82 -25.40 13.10
C ALA A 419 -33.69 -25.70 12.12
N GLY A 420 -32.96 -24.67 11.62
CA GLY A 420 -31.86 -24.79 10.67
C GLY A 420 -32.30 -24.80 9.20
N ASN A 421 -33.60 -24.59 8.92
CA ASN A 421 -34.07 -24.53 7.53
C ASN A 421 -33.65 -23.20 6.91
N ILE A 422 -33.01 -23.24 5.72
CA ILE A 422 -32.62 -22.05 4.98
C ILE A 422 -33.88 -21.46 4.32
N LEU A 423 -34.23 -20.23 4.70
CA LEU A 423 -35.32 -19.46 4.14
C LEU A 423 -34.89 -18.72 2.84
N TRP A 424 -33.69 -18.20 2.88
CA TRP A 424 -33.17 -17.32 1.82
C TRP A 424 -31.64 -17.39 1.72
N VAL A 425 -31.14 -17.64 0.51
CA VAL A 425 -29.77 -17.32 0.13
C VAL A 425 -29.76 -15.83 -0.25
N VAL A 426 -29.24 -14.98 0.60
CA VAL A 426 -29.46 -13.53 0.59
C VAL A 426 -28.96 -12.93 -0.73
N GLY A 427 -29.82 -12.13 -1.37
CA GLY A 427 -29.52 -11.54 -2.69
C GLY A 427 -29.65 -12.49 -3.88
N GLU A 428 -29.89 -13.79 -3.63
CA GLU A 428 -30.01 -14.82 -4.66
C GLU A 428 -31.45 -15.36 -4.74
N ARG A 429 -31.79 -16.39 -3.97
CA ARG A 429 -33.06 -17.11 -4.11
C ARG A 429 -33.58 -17.56 -2.73
N THR A 430 -34.91 -17.55 -2.56
CA THR A 430 -35.61 -18.13 -1.43
C THR A 430 -35.71 -19.64 -1.57
N SER A 431 -35.99 -20.33 -0.45
CA SER A 431 -36.35 -21.76 -0.46
C SER A 431 -37.80 -21.99 -0.94
N ASP A 432 -37.98 -23.00 -1.78
CA ASP A 432 -39.30 -23.44 -2.26
C ASP A 432 -40.19 -24.00 -1.12
N ASP A 433 -39.56 -24.48 -0.04
CA ASP A 433 -40.27 -24.98 1.13
C ASP A 433 -41.21 -23.94 1.78
N PHE A 434 -40.87 -22.66 1.61
CA PHE A 434 -41.59 -21.52 2.17
C PHE A 434 -42.28 -20.68 1.09
N ARG A 435 -42.57 -21.27 -0.07
CA ARG A 435 -43.26 -20.56 -1.15
C ARG A 435 -44.71 -20.24 -0.77
N ILE A 436 -45.19 -19.10 -1.20
CA ILE A 436 -46.59 -18.69 -1.07
C ILE A 436 -47.44 -19.54 -1.99
N LYS A 437 -48.57 -20.08 -1.46
CA LYS A 437 -49.56 -20.90 -2.15
C LYS A 437 -50.90 -20.17 -2.15
N HIS A 438 -51.83 -20.62 -2.95
CA HIS A 438 -53.22 -20.08 -2.94
C HIS A 438 -53.92 -20.20 -1.57
N THR A 439 -53.45 -21.10 -0.73
CA THR A 439 -53.98 -21.33 0.65
C THR A 439 -53.21 -20.55 1.72
N THR A 440 -52.27 -19.71 1.35
CA THR A 440 -51.45 -18.96 2.30
C THR A 440 -52.25 -17.76 2.81
N GLU A 441 -52.52 -17.74 4.11
CA GLU A 441 -53.22 -16.64 4.79
C GLU A 441 -52.28 -15.54 5.31
N THR A 442 -51.08 -15.95 5.73
CA THR A 442 -50.10 -15.05 6.35
C THR A 442 -48.75 -15.21 5.74
N ILE A 443 -48.14 -14.07 5.43
CA ILE A 443 -46.78 -13.99 4.86
C ILE A 443 -45.83 -13.32 5.83
N LEU A 444 -44.53 -13.67 5.69
CA LEU A 444 -43.43 -12.98 6.29
C LEU A 444 -42.70 -12.19 5.19
N LYS A 445 -42.69 -10.88 5.32
CA LYS A 445 -41.99 -9.96 4.43
C LYS A 445 -40.68 -9.57 5.07
N ILE A 446 -39.56 -9.72 4.34
CA ILE A 446 -38.23 -9.44 4.83
C ILE A 446 -37.53 -8.55 3.81
N GLU A 447 -37.07 -7.39 4.27
CA GLU A 447 -36.41 -6.39 3.46
C GLU A 447 -35.03 -6.05 4.07
N ILE A 448 -33.98 -5.98 3.24
CA ILE A 448 -32.68 -5.47 3.63
C ILE A 448 -32.46 -4.14 2.93
N VAL A 449 -32.40 -3.05 3.71
CA VAL A 449 -32.18 -1.68 3.22
C VAL A 449 -30.73 -1.29 3.55
N GLN A 450 -29.93 -0.96 2.54
CA GLN A 450 -28.63 -0.31 2.73
C GLN A 450 -28.85 1.18 2.94
N ASP A 451 -28.19 1.77 3.92
CA ASP A 451 -28.20 3.21 4.18
C ASP A 451 -27.43 3.97 3.10
#